data_c26e19327b0c3dba11fc880ef37b7b00
#
_entry.id   c26e19327b0c3dba11fc880ef37b7b00
#
_cell.length_a   1.000
_cell.length_b   1.000
_cell.length_c   1.000
_cell.angle_alpha   90.00
_cell.angle_beta   90.00
_cell.angle_gamma   90.00
#
_symmetry.space_group_name_H-M   'P 1'
#
loop_
_entity.id
_entity.type
_entity.pdbx_description
1 polymer ?
#
loop_
_entity_poly.entity_id
_entity_poly.type
_entity_poly.pdbx_seq_one_letter_code
_entity_poly.pdbx_strand_id
1 'polypeptide(L)'
;MKVACIGYRKWALNIYDALSERTDHTYLIFRSKSEFNEHSLRDFKPDLILFYGWSWIVSEKLLNDYKCLMLHPSPLPKYRGGSPIQNQIIAGKKKSKVSIFIMNSEIDSGDIVDQGNISLEGTLDNIFEQIEKVGIRLTLNVIKNGLKAKPQNH
;
A
#
# COMPACT_ATOMS: atom_id res chain seq x y z
N MET A 1 1.77 13.28 13.27
CA MET A 1 1.70 11.82 13.06
C MET A 1 3.06 11.29 12.63
N LYS A 2 3.43 10.14 13.13
CA LYS A 2 4.63 9.42 12.71
C LYS A 2 4.23 8.29 11.77
N VAL A 3 4.76 8.30 10.57
CA VAL A 3 4.44 7.33 9.52
C VAL A 3 5.71 6.54 9.16
N ALA A 4 5.67 5.24 9.31
CA ALA A 4 6.75 4.36 8.87
C ALA A 4 6.37 3.76 7.52
N CYS A 5 7.33 3.76 6.60
CA CYS A 5 7.13 3.29 5.23
C CYS A 5 8.17 2.24 4.92
N ILE A 6 7.75 1.04 4.57
CA ILE A 6 8.63 -0.07 4.25
C ILE A 6 8.33 -0.52 2.82
N GLY A 7 9.35 -0.60 1.99
CA GLY A 7 9.19 -1.00 0.60
C GLY A 7 10.53 -1.19 -0.10
N TYR A 8 10.48 -1.61 -1.34
CA TYR A 8 11.67 -1.76 -2.18
C TYR A 8 11.37 -1.50 -3.66
N ARG A 9 10.11 -1.67 -4.07
CA ARG A 9 9.71 -1.43 -5.45
C ARG A 9 9.69 0.08 -5.74
N LYS A 10 10.13 0.44 -6.93
CA LYS A 10 10.25 1.84 -7.33
C LYS A 10 8.95 2.62 -7.16
N TRP A 11 7.81 2.04 -7.56
CA TRP A 11 6.53 2.73 -7.45
C TRP A 11 6.15 3.03 -5.99
N ALA A 12 6.45 2.10 -5.08
CA ALA A 12 6.19 2.30 -3.66
C ALA A 12 7.09 3.38 -3.07
N LEU A 13 8.39 3.35 -3.40
CA LEU A 13 9.34 4.36 -2.93
C LEU A 13 8.99 5.75 -3.47
N ASN A 14 8.51 5.83 -4.70
CA ASN A 14 8.05 7.10 -5.27
C ASN A 14 6.85 7.66 -4.51
N ILE A 15 5.93 6.79 -4.10
CA ILE A 15 4.80 7.20 -3.24
C ILE A 15 5.32 7.74 -1.91
N TYR A 16 6.23 7.02 -1.25
CA TYR A 16 6.78 7.42 0.04
C TYR A 16 7.51 8.75 -0.01
N ASP A 17 8.33 8.96 -1.05
CA ASP A 17 9.05 10.21 -1.24
C ASP A 17 8.08 11.38 -1.44
N ALA A 18 7.04 11.17 -2.24
CA ALA A 18 6.03 12.20 -2.47
C ALA A 18 5.26 12.54 -1.19
N LEU A 19 4.94 11.55 -0.36
CA LEU A 19 4.28 11.78 0.92
C LEU A 19 5.16 12.61 1.87
N SER A 20 6.44 12.27 1.97
CA SER A 20 7.37 12.96 2.86
C SER A 20 7.63 14.40 2.43
N GLU A 21 7.49 14.72 1.15
CA GLU A 21 7.65 16.07 0.62
C GLU A 21 6.41 16.95 0.78
N ARG A 22 5.21 16.31 0.87
CA ARG A 22 3.92 17.03 0.81
C ARG A 22 3.25 17.24 2.16
N THR A 23 3.76 16.64 3.22
CA THR A 23 3.16 16.74 4.55
C THR A 23 4.19 17.13 5.60
N ASP A 24 3.70 17.73 6.69
CA ASP A 24 4.53 18.10 7.83
C ASP A 24 4.69 16.97 8.86
N HIS A 25 4.28 15.75 8.49
CA HIS A 25 4.40 14.59 9.36
C HIS A 25 5.85 14.05 9.38
N THR A 26 6.17 13.27 10.37
CA THR A 26 7.49 12.66 10.52
C THR A 26 7.47 11.29 9.86
N TYR A 27 8.45 11.02 8.99
CA TYR A 27 8.55 9.77 8.23
C TYR A 27 9.83 9.02 8.54
N LEU A 28 9.72 7.69 8.65
CA LEU A 28 10.85 6.78 8.64
C LEU A 28 10.66 5.84 7.45
N ILE A 29 11.61 5.84 6.51
CA ILE A 29 11.49 5.04 5.28
C ILE A 29 12.58 3.99 5.24
N PHE A 30 12.18 2.71 5.18
CA PHE A 30 13.07 1.59 4.88
C PHE A 30 12.91 1.25 3.40
N ARG A 31 14.01 1.29 2.64
CA ARG A 31 13.98 1.21 1.17
C ARG A 31 14.36 -0.16 0.61
N SER A 32 14.64 -1.12 1.47
CA SER A 32 14.99 -2.48 1.08
C SER A 32 14.75 -3.44 2.22
N LYS A 33 14.75 -4.73 1.92
CA LYS A 33 14.66 -5.76 2.95
C LYS A 33 15.82 -5.70 3.92
N SER A 34 17.03 -5.40 3.42
CA SER A 34 18.23 -5.31 4.27
C SER A 34 18.20 -4.10 5.19
N GLU A 35 17.55 -3.01 4.81
CA GLU A 35 17.39 -1.84 5.67
C GLU A 35 16.32 -2.04 6.74
N PHE A 36 15.31 -2.87 6.46
CA PHE A 36 14.19 -3.05 7.36
C PHE A 36 14.66 -3.67 8.68
N ASN A 37 14.32 -3.01 9.78
CA ASN A 37 14.66 -3.43 11.13
C ASN A 37 13.46 -3.19 12.03
N GLU A 38 12.85 -4.28 12.54
CA GLU A 38 11.66 -4.17 13.38
C GLU A 38 11.92 -3.44 14.69
N HIS A 39 13.14 -3.60 15.27
CA HIS A 39 13.51 -2.90 16.49
C HIS A 39 13.50 -1.38 16.27
N SER A 40 14.15 -0.92 15.19
CA SER A 40 14.16 0.51 14.82
C SER A 40 12.77 1.03 14.51
N LEU A 41 11.94 0.21 13.86
CA LEU A 41 10.55 0.54 13.58
C LEU A 41 9.78 0.78 14.88
N ARG A 42 9.92 -0.11 15.86
CA ARG A 42 9.25 0.01 17.16
C ARG A 42 9.75 1.19 17.97
N ASP A 43 11.04 1.46 17.92
CA ASP A 43 11.64 2.63 18.60
C ASP A 43 11.11 3.94 18.03
N PHE A 44 10.80 3.98 16.75
CA PHE A 44 10.19 5.15 16.09
C PHE A 44 8.79 5.44 16.63
N LYS A 45 8.08 4.44 17.15
CA LYS A 45 6.71 4.54 17.66
C LYS A 45 5.76 5.10 16.60
N PRO A 46 5.61 4.43 15.45
CA PRO A 46 4.77 4.93 14.38
C PRO A 46 3.29 4.93 14.76
N ASP A 47 2.56 5.89 14.25
CA ASP A 47 1.09 5.93 14.31
C ASP A 47 0.47 5.12 13.18
N LEU A 48 1.21 5.00 12.07
CA LEU A 48 0.77 4.31 10.86
C LEU A 48 1.97 3.67 10.19
N ILE A 49 1.80 2.45 9.68
CA ILE A 49 2.84 1.72 8.95
C ILE A 49 2.32 1.38 7.55
N LEU A 50 3.12 1.68 6.53
CA LEU A 50 2.82 1.35 5.13
C LEU A 50 3.80 0.29 4.63
N PHE A 51 3.26 -0.81 4.12
CA PHE A 51 4.03 -1.91 3.54
C PHE A 51 3.76 -2.05 2.02
N TYR A 52 3.73 -0.95 1.30
CA TYR A 52 3.39 -0.95 -0.12
C TYR A 52 4.43 -1.73 -0.93
N GLY A 53 3.96 -2.70 -1.72
CA GLY A 53 4.81 -3.52 -2.56
C GLY A 53 5.75 -4.47 -1.81
N TRP A 54 5.50 -4.72 -0.55
CA TRP A 54 6.32 -5.61 0.28
C TRP A 54 6.00 -7.08 -0.02
N SER A 55 7.04 -7.90 -0.25
CA SER A 55 6.88 -9.29 -0.69
C SER A 55 7.17 -10.31 0.41
N TRP A 56 7.53 -9.87 1.60
CA TRP A 56 7.87 -10.77 2.71
C TRP A 56 6.78 -10.80 3.76
N ILE A 57 6.76 -11.90 4.52
CA ILE A 57 5.79 -12.07 5.61
C ILE A 57 6.07 -11.03 6.71
N VAL A 58 5.01 -10.39 7.18
CA VAL A 58 5.05 -9.48 8.33
C VAL A 58 4.56 -10.25 9.55
N SER A 59 5.23 -10.11 10.68
CA SER A 59 4.84 -10.86 11.88
C SER A 59 3.43 -10.50 12.35
N GLU A 60 2.69 -11.49 12.84
CA GLU A 60 1.35 -11.25 13.39
C GLU A 60 1.40 -10.26 14.56
N LYS A 61 2.44 -10.32 15.36
CA LYS A 61 2.60 -9.41 16.50
C LYS A 61 2.66 -7.96 16.02
N LEU A 62 3.41 -7.68 14.96
CA LEU A 62 3.50 -6.33 14.38
C LEU A 62 2.14 -5.89 13.84
N LEU A 63 1.44 -6.77 13.14
CA LEU A 63 0.10 -6.47 12.59
C LEU A 63 -0.95 -6.23 13.69
N ASN A 64 -0.80 -6.88 14.84
CA ASN A 64 -1.68 -6.68 15.98
C ASN A 64 -1.37 -5.40 16.75
N ASP A 65 -0.10 -5.05 16.85
CA ASP A 65 0.36 -3.90 17.65
C ASP A 65 0.16 -2.56 16.92
N TYR A 66 0.15 -2.56 15.59
CA TYR A 66 0.12 -1.34 14.77
C TYR A 66 -0.89 -1.43 13.63
N LYS A 67 -1.36 -0.30 13.17
CA LYS A 67 -2.14 -0.20 11.93
C LYS A 67 -1.18 -0.27 10.75
N CYS A 68 -1.21 -1.39 10.03
CA CYS A 68 -0.36 -1.62 8.86
C CYS A 68 -1.23 -1.65 7.61
N LEU A 69 -0.87 -0.84 6.62
CA LEU A 69 -1.60 -0.74 5.36
C LEU A 69 -0.78 -1.32 4.22
N MET A 70 -1.48 -1.93 3.28
CA MET A 70 -0.94 -2.41 2.01
C MET A 70 -1.72 -1.79 0.87
N LEU A 71 -1.04 -1.54 -0.24
CA LEU A 71 -1.65 -1.13 -1.50
C LEU A 71 -1.61 -2.30 -2.47
N HIS A 72 -2.76 -2.64 -3.02
CA HIS A 72 -2.90 -3.72 -4.00
C HIS A 72 -3.56 -3.18 -5.27
N PRO A 73 -2.94 -3.34 -6.45
CA PRO A 73 -3.47 -2.77 -7.69
C PRO A 73 -4.50 -3.69 -8.35
N SER A 74 -5.61 -3.88 -7.67
CA SER A 74 -6.78 -4.58 -8.19
C SER A 74 -8.04 -4.10 -7.45
N PRO A 75 -9.23 -4.34 -8.03
CA PRO A 75 -10.49 -4.04 -7.35
C PRO A 75 -10.82 -5.14 -6.34
N LEU A 76 -10.10 -5.16 -5.20
CA LEU A 76 -10.32 -6.17 -4.16
C LEU A 76 -11.81 -6.30 -3.82
N PRO A 77 -12.33 -7.50 -3.62
CA PRO A 77 -11.62 -8.78 -3.39
C PRO A 77 -11.16 -9.51 -4.66
N LYS A 78 -11.35 -8.95 -5.83
CA LYS A 78 -10.91 -9.56 -7.09
C LYS A 78 -9.40 -9.47 -7.24
N TYR A 79 -8.80 -10.52 -7.78
CA TYR A 79 -7.36 -10.60 -8.06
C TYR A 79 -6.47 -10.46 -6.83
N ARG A 80 -6.84 -11.09 -5.73
CA ARG A 80 -5.97 -11.27 -4.57
C ARG A 80 -4.71 -12.05 -4.97
N GLY A 81 -3.62 -11.85 -4.23
CA GLY A 81 -2.39 -12.60 -4.46
C GLY A 81 -1.45 -11.93 -5.44
N GLY A 82 -0.48 -12.70 -5.98
CA GLY A 82 0.61 -12.18 -6.79
C GLY A 82 0.24 -11.78 -8.20
N SER A 83 1.02 -10.89 -8.78
CA SER A 83 0.94 -10.43 -10.18
C SER A 83 -0.45 -9.94 -10.60
N PRO A 84 -1.11 -9.08 -9.80
CA PRO A 84 -2.49 -8.67 -10.10
C PRO A 84 -2.62 -7.89 -11.41
N ILE A 85 -1.66 -7.04 -11.77
CA ILE A 85 -1.70 -6.26 -13.02
C ILE A 85 -1.63 -7.21 -14.23
N GLN A 86 -0.66 -8.12 -14.23
CA GLN A 86 -0.47 -9.07 -15.33
C GLN A 86 -1.69 -9.98 -15.48
N ASN A 87 -2.23 -10.50 -14.39
CA ASN A 87 -3.41 -11.37 -14.43
C ASN A 87 -4.65 -10.66 -14.97
N GLN A 88 -4.85 -9.40 -14.62
CA GLN A 88 -5.95 -8.59 -15.13
C GLN A 88 -5.80 -8.33 -16.63
N ILE A 89 -4.58 -8.00 -17.09
CA ILE A 89 -4.31 -7.77 -18.51
C ILE A 89 -4.56 -9.05 -19.30
N ILE A 90 -4.08 -10.19 -18.82
CA ILE A 90 -4.32 -11.50 -19.47
C ILE A 90 -5.81 -11.80 -19.55
N ALA A 91 -6.58 -11.45 -18.54
CA ALA A 91 -8.03 -11.61 -18.52
C ALA A 91 -8.79 -10.60 -19.41
N GLY A 92 -8.06 -9.72 -20.10
CA GLY A 92 -8.67 -8.73 -20.99
C GLY A 92 -9.29 -7.52 -20.29
N LYS A 93 -8.94 -7.28 -19.04
CA LYS A 93 -9.46 -6.14 -18.30
C LYS A 93 -8.79 -4.85 -18.76
N LYS A 94 -9.59 -3.81 -18.97
CA LYS A 94 -9.11 -2.48 -19.38
C LYS A 94 -9.15 -1.45 -18.26
N LYS A 95 -9.90 -1.73 -17.21
CA LYS A 95 -10.07 -0.88 -16.04
C LYS A 95 -9.78 -1.68 -14.77
N SER A 96 -9.26 -1.00 -13.78
CA SER A 96 -8.97 -1.60 -12.47
C SER A 96 -9.09 -0.53 -11.39
N LYS A 97 -8.64 -0.90 -10.20
CA LYS A 97 -8.56 0.00 -9.05
C LYS A 97 -7.25 -0.23 -8.31
N VAL A 98 -6.80 0.81 -7.63
CA VAL A 98 -5.84 0.67 -6.55
C VAL A 98 -6.65 0.54 -5.27
N SER A 99 -6.39 -0.50 -4.49
CA SER A 99 -7.05 -0.73 -3.20
C SER A 99 -6.03 -0.58 -2.08
N ILE A 100 -6.36 0.20 -1.05
CA ILE A 100 -5.59 0.27 0.19
C ILE A 100 -6.40 -0.45 1.26
N PHE A 101 -5.77 -1.37 1.96
CA PHE A 101 -6.45 -2.18 2.98
C PHE A 101 -5.58 -2.36 4.22
N ILE A 102 -6.23 -2.68 5.35
CA ILE A 102 -5.54 -2.98 6.59
C ILE A 102 -5.04 -4.42 6.50
N MET A 103 -3.73 -4.61 6.71
CA MET A 103 -3.12 -5.92 6.67
C MET A 103 -3.56 -6.79 7.87
N ASN A 104 -3.82 -8.04 7.60
CA ASN A 104 -4.04 -9.09 8.61
C ASN A 104 -3.24 -10.33 8.23
N SER A 105 -3.45 -11.45 8.91
CA SER A 105 -2.72 -12.69 8.64
C SER A 105 -3.09 -13.36 7.31
N GLU A 106 -4.19 -12.98 6.69
CA GLU A 106 -4.63 -13.52 5.39
C GLU A 106 -4.21 -12.60 4.25
N ILE A 107 -3.73 -13.19 3.15
CA ILE A 107 -3.24 -12.41 2.00
C ILE A 107 -4.36 -11.58 1.38
N ASP A 108 -4.13 -10.26 1.29
CA ASP A 108 -4.97 -9.30 0.56
C ASP A 108 -6.46 -9.34 0.94
N SER A 109 -6.79 -9.80 2.13
CA SER A 109 -8.18 -9.98 2.57
C SER A 109 -8.63 -9.02 3.66
N GLY A 110 -7.75 -8.14 4.14
CA GLY A 110 -8.08 -7.17 5.17
C GLY A 110 -9.10 -6.12 4.73
N ASP A 111 -9.64 -5.41 5.69
CA ASP A 111 -10.67 -4.39 5.45
C ASP A 111 -10.16 -3.29 4.53
N ILE A 112 -10.97 -2.92 3.54
CA ILE A 112 -10.61 -1.88 2.55
C ILE A 112 -10.76 -0.51 3.19
N VAL A 113 -9.69 0.28 3.11
CA VAL A 113 -9.66 1.66 3.60
C VAL A 113 -10.15 2.62 2.51
N ASP A 114 -9.66 2.44 1.29
CA ASP A 114 -10.04 3.28 0.15
C ASP A 114 -9.68 2.60 -1.16
N GLN A 115 -10.33 3.02 -2.24
CA GLN A 115 -10.06 2.54 -3.59
C GLN A 115 -10.12 3.69 -4.57
N GLY A 116 -9.29 3.64 -5.60
CA GLY A 116 -9.28 4.63 -6.68
C GLY A 116 -9.13 3.96 -8.03
N ASN A 117 -9.76 4.54 -9.05
CA ASN A 117 -9.79 3.97 -10.40
C ASN A 117 -8.49 4.19 -11.15
N ILE A 118 -8.06 3.19 -11.91
CA ILE A 118 -6.96 3.27 -12.86
C ILE A 118 -7.37 2.61 -14.18
N SER A 119 -6.66 2.97 -15.25
CA SER A 119 -6.77 2.30 -16.56
C SER A 119 -5.64 1.30 -16.72
N LEU A 120 -5.91 0.15 -17.31
CA LEU A 120 -4.91 -0.84 -17.70
C LEU A 120 -4.52 -0.73 -19.16
N GLU A 121 -5.00 0.29 -19.86
CA GLU A 121 -4.61 0.58 -21.24
C GLU A 121 -3.32 1.39 -21.26
N GLY A 122 -2.51 1.18 -22.30
CA GLY A 122 -1.21 1.82 -22.43
C GLY A 122 -0.06 0.94 -21.99
N THR A 123 1.10 1.55 -21.77
CA THR A 123 2.31 0.84 -21.36
C THR A 123 2.29 0.50 -19.87
N LEU A 124 3.13 -0.45 -19.46
CA LEU A 124 3.32 -0.74 -18.03
C LEU A 124 3.78 0.49 -17.26
N ASP A 125 4.65 1.30 -17.84
CA ASP A 125 5.12 2.53 -17.20
C ASP A 125 3.96 3.48 -16.94
N ASN A 126 3.04 3.64 -17.89
CA ASN A 126 1.85 4.47 -17.71
C ASN A 126 0.94 3.93 -16.60
N ILE A 127 0.79 2.61 -16.53
CA ILE A 127 -0.02 1.96 -15.49
C ILE A 127 0.62 2.21 -14.10
N PHE A 128 1.93 2.05 -13.97
CA PHE A 128 2.62 2.32 -12.70
C PHE A 128 2.56 3.78 -12.31
N GLU A 129 2.64 4.71 -13.26
CA GLU A 129 2.44 6.14 -12.98
C GLU A 129 1.06 6.41 -12.38
N GLN A 130 0.02 5.76 -12.91
CA GLN A 130 -1.33 5.87 -12.36
C GLN A 130 -1.41 5.30 -10.94
N ILE A 131 -0.78 4.15 -10.70
CA ILE A 131 -0.72 3.54 -9.37
C ILE A 131 -0.08 4.51 -8.37
N GLU A 132 1.02 5.15 -8.76
CA GLU A 132 1.69 6.15 -7.93
C GLU A 132 0.78 7.34 -7.63
N LYS A 133 0.17 7.94 -8.64
CA LYS A 133 -0.70 9.11 -8.48
C LYS A 133 -1.91 8.81 -7.59
N VAL A 134 -2.59 7.71 -7.88
CA VAL A 134 -3.76 7.29 -7.11
C VAL A 134 -3.33 6.89 -5.70
N GLY A 135 -2.25 6.14 -5.56
CA GLY A 135 -1.71 5.73 -4.26
C GLY A 135 -1.37 6.91 -3.37
N ILE A 136 -0.72 7.94 -3.93
CA ILE A 136 -0.40 9.17 -3.21
C ILE A 136 -1.69 9.85 -2.74
N ARG A 137 -2.65 10.04 -3.64
CA ARG A 137 -3.93 10.70 -3.33
C ARG A 137 -4.68 9.99 -2.22
N LEU A 138 -4.83 8.66 -2.33
CA LEU A 138 -5.55 7.87 -1.34
C LEU A 138 -4.83 7.89 0.01
N THR A 139 -3.51 7.78 0.01
CA THR A 139 -2.73 7.76 1.24
C THR A 139 -2.77 9.11 1.95
N LEU A 140 -2.67 10.22 1.22
CA LEU A 140 -2.81 11.56 1.79
C LEU A 140 -4.20 11.74 2.43
N ASN A 141 -5.23 11.20 1.79
CA ASN A 141 -6.58 11.25 2.34
C ASN A 141 -6.69 10.48 3.66
N VAL A 142 -6.09 9.29 3.73
CA VAL A 142 -6.05 8.49 4.97
C VAL A 142 -5.31 9.24 6.08
N ILE A 143 -4.17 9.83 5.78
CA ILE A 143 -3.38 10.58 6.76
C ILE A 143 -4.16 11.79 7.28
N LYS A 144 -4.87 12.48 6.39
CA LYS A 144 -5.63 13.68 6.74
C LYS A 144 -6.92 13.37 7.50
N ASN A 145 -7.68 12.37 7.06
CA ASN A 145 -9.05 12.13 7.53
C ASN A 145 -9.18 10.89 8.43
N GLY A 146 -8.12 10.14 8.62
CA GLY A 146 -8.12 8.93 9.44
C GLY A 146 -8.58 7.69 8.69
N LEU A 147 -8.52 6.55 9.39
CA LEU A 147 -8.88 5.25 8.86
C LEU A 147 -10.37 4.98 9.01
N LYS A 148 -11.05 4.77 7.89
CA LYS A 148 -12.41 4.24 7.84
C LYS A 148 -12.39 3.03 6.92
N ALA A 149 -12.55 1.84 7.48
CA ALA A 149 -12.38 0.61 6.73
C ALA A 149 -13.69 -0.17 6.62
N LYS A 150 -13.85 -0.89 5.52
CA LYS A 150 -15.01 -1.75 5.25
C LYS A 150 -14.53 -3.16 4.94
N PRO A 151 -15.22 -4.20 5.47
CA PRO A 151 -14.88 -5.58 5.12
C PRO A 151 -14.99 -5.83 3.61
N GLN A 152 -14.13 -6.72 3.11
CA GLN A 152 -14.25 -7.17 1.73
C GLN A 152 -15.40 -8.17 1.61
N ASN A 153 -16.14 -8.09 0.52
CA ASN A 153 -17.12 -9.10 0.16
C ASN A 153 -16.39 -10.32 -0.44
N HIS A 154 -16.73 -11.49 0.06
CA HIS A 154 -16.12 -12.75 -0.40
C HIS A 154 -17.02 -13.51 -1.34
#